data_5c0fe20880d3fac4abc6e719b070086a
#
_entry.id   5c0fe20880d3fac4abc6e719b070086a
#
_cell.length_a   1.000
_cell.length_b   1.000
_cell.length_c   1.000
_cell.angle_alpha   90.00
_cell.angle_beta   90.00
_cell.angle_gamma   90.00
#
_symmetry.space_group_name_H-M   'P 1'
#
loop_
_entity.id
_entity.type
_entity.pdbx_description
1 polymer ?
#
loop_
_entity_poly.entity_id
_entity_poly.type
_entity_poly.pdbx_seq_one_letter_code
_entity_poly.pdbx_strand_id
1 'polypeptide(L)'
;MVNVISVANQKGGVGKTTTTINLAASIADRGYRVLIVDIDPQGNATSGLGIEKSEIDQDIYNVLIDEIPIQDTIHHTSTPKLDMVPATINLSGAETELISMMARETRLKSALDAISDQYDFVFIDCPPSLGQLSINAFTASDSILIPVQSEYYAMEGLSQLLNTICLVQKHFNKDLGVEGVLLTMLDARTNLGAEVVKEVQSYFSKKVYKTIIPRITKLAEAPSYGQPITEYAPKSRGAKVYDDLAKEVLKAHDKRLKK
;
A
#
# COMPACT_ATOMS: atom_id res chain seq x y z
N MET A 1 16.50 10.37 0.60
CA MET A 1 15.22 10.38 1.36
C MET A 1 14.35 9.27 0.79
N VAL A 2 13.86 8.41 1.65
CA VAL A 2 12.91 7.35 1.30
C VAL A 2 11.59 7.97 0.80
N ASN A 3 10.87 7.26 -0.07
CA ASN A 3 9.50 7.63 -0.46
C ASN A 3 8.53 6.67 0.22
N VAL A 4 7.72 7.18 1.13
CA VAL A 4 6.73 6.38 1.88
C VAL A 4 5.35 6.58 1.27
N ILE A 5 4.75 5.49 0.76
CA ILE A 5 3.49 5.50 0.03
C ILE A 5 2.50 4.53 0.70
N SER A 6 1.42 5.06 1.28
CA SER A 6 0.31 4.21 1.74
C SER A 6 -0.57 3.79 0.56
N VAL A 7 -0.99 2.53 0.53
CA VAL A 7 -1.99 2.03 -0.42
C VAL A 7 -3.31 1.85 0.32
N ALA A 8 -4.26 2.75 0.10
CA ALA A 8 -5.46 2.84 0.93
C ALA A 8 -6.74 3.05 0.12
N ASN A 9 -7.80 2.42 0.58
CA ASN A 9 -9.20 2.69 0.21
C ASN A 9 -10.09 2.05 1.27
N GLN A 10 -11.18 2.74 1.65
CA GLN A 10 -12.15 2.24 2.62
C GLN A 10 -12.90 1.00 2.12
N LYS A 11 -13.07 0.86 0.81
CA LYS A 11 -13.75 -0.30 0.23
C LYS A 11 -12.84 -1.53 0.26
N GLY A 12 -13.36 -2.66 0.78
CA GLY A 12 -12.72 -3.97 0.67
C GLY A 12 -12.69 -4.48 -0.76
N GLY A 13 -11.70 -5.31 -1.10
CA GLY A 13 -11.64 -6.00 -2.39
C GLY A 13 -11.28 -5.14 -3.62
N VAL A 14 -10.88 -3.89 -3.44
CA VAL A 14 -10.48 -3.00 -4.57
C VAL A 14 -9.06 -3.23 -5.08
N GLY A 15 -8.33 -4.20 -4.51
CA GLY A 15 -6.98 -4.54 -4.93
C GLY A 15 -5.87 -3.76 -4.22
N LYS A 16 -6.07 -3.29 -2.98
CA LYS A 16 -5.03 -2.65 -2.17
C LYS A 16 -3.80 -3.56 -2.04
N THR A 17 -3.94 -4.67 -1.37
CA THR A 17 -2.88 -5.65 -1.13
C THR A 17 -2.25 -6.17 -2.42
N THR A 18 -3.08 -6.49 -3.42
CA THR A 18 -2.58 -6.91 -4.74
C THR A 18 -1.70 -5.82 -5.37
N THR A 19 -2.09 -4.55 -5.24
CA THR A 19 -1.31 -3.43 -5.77
C THR A 19 -0.05 -3.23 -4.95
N THR A 20 -0.12 -3.27 -3.63
CA THR A 20 1.04 -3.13 -2.74
C THR A 20 2.12 -4.15 -3.10
N ILE A 21 1.78 -5.44 -3.11
CA ILE A 21 2.72 -6.53 -3.40
C ILE A 21 3.34 -6.37 -4.79
N ASN A 22 2.50 -6.26 -5.82
CA ASN A 22 2.97 -6.36 -7.19
C ASN A 22 3.67 -5.08 -7.69
N LEU A 23 3.26 -3.90 -7.19
CA LEU A 23 3.97 -2.65 -7.46
C LEU A 23 5.34 -2.63 -6.77
N ALA A 24 5.39 -3.00 -5.49
CA ALA A 24 6.63 -3.09 -4.73
C ALA A 24 7.63 -4.07 -5.38
N ALA A 25 7.19 -5.28 -5.74
CA ALA A 25 8.02 -6.26 -6.44
C ALA A 25 8.51 -5.73 -7.81
N SER A 26 7.64 -5.09 -8.58
CA SER A 26 8.03 -4.51 -9.89
C SER A 26 9.04 -3.36 -9.76
N ILE A 27 9.02 -2.61 -8.65
CA ILE A 27 10.02 -1.56 -8.35
C ILE A 27 11.32 -2.19 -7.86
N ALA A 28 11.26 -3.24 -7.03
CA ALA A 28 12.43 -4.00 -6.58
C ALA A 28 13.17 -4.66 -7.76
N ASP A 29 12.45 -5.26 -8.71
CA ASP A 29 13.01 -5.83 -9.95
C ASP A 29 13.78 -4.79 -10.80
N ARG A 30 13.48 -3.49 -10.60
CA ARG A 30 14.20 -2.38 -11.23
C ARG A 30 15.42 -1.90 -10.44
N GLY A 31 15.72 -2.59 -9.35
CA GLY A 31 16.95 -2.40 -8.59
C GLY A 31 16.83 -1.50 -7.37
N TYR A 32 15.67 -0.95 -7.06
CA TYR A 32 15.41 -0.16 -5.87
C TYR A 32 15.26 -1.06 -4.63
N ARG A 33 15.65 -0.53 -3.47
CA ARG A 33 15.44 -1.19 -2.17
C ARG A 33 14.03 -0.83 -1.68
N VAL A 34 13.19 -1.83 -1.51
CA VAL A 34 11.77 -1.65 -1.20
C VAL A 34 11.41 -2.37 0.09
N LEU A 35 10.65 -1.72 0.95
CA LEU A 35 10.02 -2.31 2.11
C LEU A 35 8.51 -2.27 1.95
N ILE A 36 7.84 -3.38 2.24
CA ILE A 36 6.39 -3.39 2.50
C ILE A 36 6.18 -3.43 4.01
N VAL A 37 5.27 -2.61 4.51
CA VAL A 37 4.74 -2.69 5.87
C VAL A 37 3.28 -3.09 5.77
N ASP A 38 2.95 -4.30 6.21
CA ASP A 38 1.57 -4.74 6.32
C ASP A 38 0.97 -4.17 7.61
N ILE A 39 -0.08 -3.36 7.49
CA ILE A 39 -0.76 -2.78 8.65
C ILE A 39 -2.25 -3.18 8.66
N ASP A 40 -2.62 -4.20 7.87
CA ASP A 40 -3.94 -4.83 7.92
C ASP A 40 -3.88 -6.04 8.86
N PRO A 41 -4.71 -6.10 9.92
CA PRO A 41 -4.78 -7.25 10.82
C PRO A 41 -5.06 -8.59 10.13
N GLN A 42 -5.60 -8.56 8.91
CA GLN A 42 -5.79 -9.78 8.12
C GLN A 42 -4.44 -10.35 7.62
N GLY A 43 -3.36 -9.56 7.57
CA GLY A 43 -2.04 -9.98 7.15
C GLY A 43 -2.02 -10.59 5.74
N ASN A 44 -2.80 -10.01 4.82
CA ASN A 44 -2.91 -10.56 3.46
C ASN A 44 -1.67 -10.26 2.62
N ALA A 45 -0.99 -9.15 2.86
CA ALA A 45 0.28 -8.87 2.20
C ALA A 45 1.38 -9.81 2.74
N THR A 46 1.34 -10.10 4.03
CA THR A 46 2.25 -11.02 4.71
C THR A 46 2.21 -12.42 4.06
N SER A 47 1.03 -13.06 4.05
CA SER A 47 0.88 -14.38 3.42
C SER A 47 1.04 -14.34 1.91
N GLY A 48 0.69 -13.22 1.26
CA GLY A 48 0.83 -13.03 -0.18
C GLY A 48 2.28 -12.98 -0.67
N LEU A 49 3.24 -12.78 0.23
CA LEU A 49 4.69 -12.87 -0.03
C LEU A 49 5.35 -14.12 0.59
N GLY A 50 4.53 -15.10 0.99
CA GLY A 50 5.02 -16.40 1.44
C GLY A 50 5.56 -16.42 2.89
N ILE A 51 5.24 -15.39 3.70
CA ILE A 51 5.63 -15.38 5.11
C ILE A 51 4.55 -16.11 5.91
N GLU A 52 4.94 -17.20 6.58
CA GLU A 52 4.05 -18.00 7.42
C GLU A 52 3.77 -17.29 8.75
N LYS A 53 2.52 -16.87 8.95
CA LYS A 53 2.10 -16.10 10.14
C LYS A 53 2.31 -16.83 11.45
N SER A 54 2.29 -18.16 11.44
CA SER A 54 2.52 -19.01 12.62
C SER A 54 3.98 -19.06 13.07
N GLU A 55 4.91 -18.60 12.21
CA GLU A 55 6.35 -18.58 12.48
C GLU A 55 6.86 -17.16 12.83
N ILE A 56 5.96 -16.17 12.93
CA ILE A 56 6.29 -14.79 13.24
C ILE A 56 6.31 -14.61 14.77
N ASP A 57 7.48 -14.31 15.30
CA ASP A 57 7.66 -13.99 16.74
C ASP A 57 7.30 -12.54 17.04
N GLN A 58 7.68 -11.62 16.16
CA GLN A 58 7.47 -10.17 16.29
C GLN A 58 7.00 -9.59 14.96
N ASP A 59 5.99 -8.72 15.02
CA ASP A 59 5.38 -8.09 13.86
C ASP A 59 5.13 -6.59 14.08
N ILE A 60 4.41 -5.96 13.19
CA ILE A 60 4.09 -4.53 13.28
C ILE A 60 3.29 -4.18 14.55
N TYR A 61 2.54 -5.11 15.15
CA TYR A 61 1.88 -4.90 16.43
C TYR A 61 2.90 -4.55 17.51
N ASN A 62 3.99 -5.33 17.62
CA ASN A 62 5.02 -5.10 18.62
C ASN A 62 5.74 -3.76 18.40
N VAL A 63 5.94 -3.34 17.14
CA VAL A 63 6.49 -2.00 16.83
C VAL A 63 5.55 -0.90 17.32
N LEU A 64 4.25 -1.03 17.09
CA LEU A 64 3.27 0.01 17.42
C LEU A 64 2.92 0.06 18.90
N ILE A 65 2.88 -1.08 19.59
CA ILE A 65 2.41 -1.21 20.97
C ILE A 65 3.58 -1.33 21.94
N ASP A 66 4.52 -2.26 21.68
CA ASP A 66 5.62 -2.55 22.59
C ASP A 66 6.87 -1.69 22.31
N GLU A 67 6.83 -0.84 21.28
CA GLU A 67 7.92 0.06 20.88
C GLU A 67 9.24 -0.68 20.54
N ILE A 68 9.16 -1.93 20.09
CA ILE A 68 10.37 -2.63 19.64
C ILE A 68 10.91 -1.95 18.36
N PRO A 69 12.24 -2.02 18.14
CA PRO A 69 12.82 -1.50 16.92
C PRO A 69 12.26 -2.19 15.67
N ILE A 70 11.82 -1.42 14.68
CA ILE A 70 11.23 -1.98 13.45
C ILE A 70 12.19 -2.92 12.71
N GLN A 71 13.51 -2.71 12.85
CA GLN A 71 14.55 -3.58 12.27
C GLN A 71 14.42 -5.03 12.71
N ASP A 72 13.92 -5.26 13.92
CA ASP A 72 13.82 -6.61 14.52
C ASP A 72 12.61 -7.38 13.95
N THR A 73 11.72 -6.70 13.22
CA THR A 73 10.54 -7.28 12.58
C THR A 73 10.66 -7.44 11.07
N ILE A 74 11.80 -7.06 10.47
CA ILE A 74 11.98 -7.11 9.02
C ILE A 74 12.27 -8.55 8.57
N HIS A 75 11.48 -9.03 7.65
CA HIS A 75 11.66 -10.32 6.96
C HIS A 75 12.11 -10.09 5.51
N HIS A 76 13.12 -10.86 5.08
CA HIS A 76 13.49 -10.91 3.68
C HIS A 76 12.51 -11.78 2.90
N THR A 77 12.09 -11.32 1.72
CA THR A 77 11.21 -12.09 0.83
C THR A 77 12.01 -12.89 -0.21
N SER A 78 11.33 -13.73 -1.00
CA SER A 78 11.94 -14.38 -2.16
C SER A 78 12.39 -13.42 -3.25
N THR A 79 11.75 -12.23 -3.33
CA THR A 79 12.08 -11.18 -4.31
C THR A 79 13.31 -10.40 -3.84
N PRO A 80 14.40 -10.39 -4.61
CA PRO A 80 15.60 -9.61 -4.25
C PRO A 80 15.29 -8.12 -4.05
N LYS A 81 15.83 -7.51 -2.98
CA LYS A 81 15.63 -6.10 -2.60
C LYS A 81 14.20 -5.74 -2.17
N LEU A 82 13.35 -6.72 -1.93
CA LEU A 82 12.04 -6.54 -1.34
C LEU A 82 12.01 -7.19 0.03
N ASP A 83 11.88 -6.37 1.06
CA ASP A 83 11.71 -6.78 2.43
C ASP A 83 10.30 -6.48 2.92
N MET A 84 9.93 -7.06 4.06
CA MET A 84 8.60 -6.90 4.63
C MET A 84 8.61 -6.84 6.13
N VAL A 85 7.83 -5.92 6.71
CA VAL A 85 7.36 -5.95 8.09
C VAL A 85 5.97 -6.60 8.08
N PRO A 86 5.82 -7.79 8.67
CA PRO A 86 4.57 -8.55 8.60
C PRO A 86 3.51 -8.05 9.57
N ALA A 87 2.27 -8.48 9.36
CA ALA A 87 1.17 -8.36 10.30
C ALA A 87 0.55 -9.71 10.62
N THR A 88 0.14 -9.86 11.88
CA THR A 88 -0.68 -10.98 12.33
C THR A 88 -2.03 -10.49 12.88
N ILE A 89 -2.88 -11.44 13.26
CA ILE A 89 -4.20 -11.10 13.85
C ILE A 89 -4.08 -10.32 15.17
N ASN A 90 -2.94 -10.39 15.85
CA ASN A 90 -2.66 -9.61 17.07
C ASN A 90 -2.82 -8.11 16.84
N LEU A 91 -2.53 -7.63 15.64
CA LEU A 91 -2.70 -6.23 15.26
C LEU A 91 -4.16 -5.74 15.39
N SER A 92 -5.16 -6.63 15.44
CA SER A 92 -6.55 -6.25 15.72
C SER A 92 -6.71 -5.57 17.09
N GLY A 93 -5.90 -5.93 18.08
CA GLY A 93 -5.88 -5.31 19.40
C GLY A 93 -5.36 -3.87 19.38
N ALA A 94 -4.43 -3.57 18.49
CA ALA A 94 -3.78 -2.27 18.42
C ALA A 94 -4.75 -1.10 18.18
N GLU A 95 -5.84 -1.31 17.44
CA GLU A 95 -6.87 -0.27 17.23
C GLU A 95 -7.45 0.26 18.57
N THR A 96 -7.59 -0.60 19.56
CA THR A 96 -8.11 -0.24 20.88
C THR A 96 -6.99 0.23 21.81
N GLU A 97 -5.86 -0.45 21.83
CA GLU A 97 -4.75 -0.18 22.72
C GLU A 97 -4.10 1.18 22.44
N LEU A 98 -3.94 1.54 21.17
CA LEU A 98 -3.42 2.83 20.74
C LEU A 98 -4.24 4.02 21.30
N ILE A 99 -5.56 3.87 21.55
CA ILE A 99 -6.41 4.97 22.02
C ILE A 99 -5.88 5.60 23.30
N SER A 100 -5.34 4.79 24.22
CA SER A 100 -4.81 5.23 25.51
C SER A 100 -3.34 5.64 25.51
N MET A 101 -2.65 5.44 24.35
CA MET A 101 -1.22 5.65 24.27
C MET A 101 -0.85 7.09 23.87
N MET A 102 0.27 7.58 24.39
CA MET A 102 0.84 8.87 23.98
C MET A 102 1.45 8.77 22.58
N ALA A 103 1.38 9.87 21.83
CA ALA A 103 1.92 9.99 20.47
C ALA A 103 1.44 8.87 19.53
N ARG A 104 0.26 8.31 19.80
CA ARG A 104 -0.31 7.14 19.10
C ARG A 104 -0.41 7.29 17.59
N GLU A 105 -0.57 8.51 17.07
CA GLU A 105 -0.71 8.79 15.64
C GLU A 105 0.64 8.84 14.91
N THR A 106 1.77 8.93 15.64
CA THR A 106 3.11 9.10 15.08
C THR A 106 4.04 7.91 15.29
N ARG A 107 3.56 6.82 15.89
CA ARG A 107 4.38 5.65 16.24
C ARG A 107 5.02 4.99 15.02
N LEU A 108 4.22 4.75 13.99
CA LEU A 108 4.74 4.19 12.74
C LEU A 108 5.73 5.14 12.06
N LYS A 109 5.45 6.45 12.07
CA LYS A 109 6.38 7.45 11.53
C LYS A 109 7.73 7.40 12.22
N SER A 110 7.74 7.40 13.54
CA SER A 110 8.97 7.35 14.34
C SER A 110 9.77 6.06 14.06
N ALA A 111 9.09 4.93 13.88
CA ALA A 111 9.73 3.66 13.56
C ALA A 111 10.34 3.69 12.14
N LEU A 112 9.64 4.22 11.13
CA LEU A 112 10.14 4.31 9.76
C LEU A 112 11.27 5.33 9.60
N ASP A 113 11.26 6.42 10.37
CA ASP A 113 12.33 7.42 10.37
C ASP A 113 13.69 6.78 10.75
N ALA A 114 13.69 5.75 11.62
CA ALA A 114 14.89 5.03 12.07
C ALA A 114 15.56 4.18 10.97
N ILE A 115 14.85 3.84 9.90
CA ILE A 115 15.33 3.01 8.79
C ILE A 115 15.29 3.74 7.44
N SER A 116 15.09 5.05 7.46
CA SER A 116 14.84 5.87 6.27
C SER A 116 15.99 5.93 5.25
N ASP A 117 17.21 5.56 5.63
CA ASP A 117 18.40 5.47 4.76
C ASP A 117 18.61 4.06 4.16
N GLN A 118 17.88 3.06 4.64
CA GLN A 118 18.01 1.68 4.20
C GLN A 118 17.20 1.39 2.93
N TYR A 119 16.11 2.11 2.70
CA TYR A 119 15.19 1.87 1.60
C TYR A 119 15.01 3.10 0.69
N ASP A 120 14.69 2.84 -0.57
CA ASP A 120 14.37 3.87 -1.55
C ASP A 120 12.84 4.13 -1.59
N PHE A 121 12.05 3.06 -1.35
CA PHE A 121 10.59 3.09 -1.24
C PHE A 121 10.11 2.27 -0.05
N VAL A 122 9.07 2.78 0.62
CA VAL A 122 8.27 2.03 1.61
C VAL A 122 6.82 2.06 1.15
N PHE A 123 6.19 0.90 1.00
CA PHE A 123 4.77 0.76 0.74
C PHE A 123 4.06 0.27 2.00
N ILE A 124 2.98 0.95 2.40
CA ILE A 124 2.18 0.56 3.56
C ILE A 124 0.86 0.00 3.06
N ASP A 125 0.60 -1.30 3.29
CA ASP A 125 -0.69 -1.93 2.96
C ASP A 125 -1.71 -1.66 4.06
N CYS A 126 -2.71 -0.85 3.77
CA CYS A 126 -3.67 -0.37 4.75
C CYS A 126 -4.93 -1.24 4.82
N PRO A 127 -5.53 -1.40 6.03
CA PRO A 127 -6.84 -2.04 6.18
C PRO A 127 -7.95 -1.24 5.47
N PRO A 128 -9.14 -1.82 5.28
CA PRO A 128 -10.28 -1.09 4.73
C PRO A 128 -10.91 -0.11 5.72
N SER A 129 -10.50 -0.12 6.99
CA SER A 129 -10.93 0.83 8.01
C SER A 129 -10.14 2.15 7.92
N LEU A 130 -10.75 3.25 8.37
CA LEU A 130 -10.08 4.55 8.51
C LEU A 130 -9.81 4.85 10.01
N GLY A 131 -9.43 3.81 10.77
CA GLY A 131 -9.14 3.87 12.21
C GLY A 131 -7.70 4.29 12.55
N GLN A 132 -7.25 3.97 13.76
CA GLN A 132 -5.94 4.37 14.28
C GLN A 132 -4.77 3.82 13.43
N LEU A 133 -4.90 2.60 12.91
CA LEU A 133 -3.90 2.02 12.02
C LEU A 133 -3.74 2.84 10.73
N SER A 134 -4.85 3.18 10.07
CA SER A 134 -4.81 4.02 8.86
C SER A 134 -4.28 5.44 9.15
N ILE A 135 -4.61 6.02 10.31
CA ILE A 135 -4.08 7.32 10.72
C ILE A 135 -2.55 7.24 10.90
N ASN A 136 -2.03 6.17 11.52
CA ASN A 136 -0.58 5.94 11.61
C ASN A 136 0.08 5.84 10.24
N ALA A 137 -0.51 5.05 9.33
CA ALA A 137 -0.01 4.92 7.96
C ALA A 137 0.05 6.28 7.26
N PHE A 138 -1.02 7.08 7.31
CA PHE A 138 -1.08 8.38 6.64
C PHE A 138 -0.17 9.42 7.28
N THR A 139 0.00 9.36 8.60
CA THR A 139 0.94 10.25 9.33
C THR A 139 2.40 9.95 8.94
N ALA A 140 2.71 8.69 8.66
CA ALA A 140 4.04 8.24 8.27
C ALA A 140 4.34 8.43 6.77
N SER A 141 3.33 8.69 5.93
CA SER A 141 3.47 8.67 4.47
C SER A 141 3.74 10.04 3.87
N ASP A 142 4.49 10.06 2.76
CA ASP A 142 4.58 11.24 1.87
C ASP A 142 3.33 11.36 1.00
N SER A 143 2.75 10.22 0.60
CA SER A 143 1.59 10.22 -0.30
C SER A 143 0.76 8.94 -0.18
N ILE A 144 -0.46 9.00 -0.74
CA ILE A 144 -1.42 7.88 -0.75
C ILE A 144 -1.73 7.49 -2.19
N LEU A 145 -1.48 6.22 -2.55
CA LEU A 145 -1.97 5.59 -3.75
C LEU A 145 -3.35 5.01 -3.46
N ILE A 146 -4.32 5.34 -4.30
CA ILE A 146 -5.73 5.01 -4.08
C ILE A 146 -6.21 4.05 -5.18
N PRO A 147 -6.25 2.73 -4.94
CA PRO A 147 -6.90 1.79 -5.86
C PRO A 147 -8.41 1.97 -5.83
N VAL A 148 -9.02 2.11 -7.00
CA VAL A 148 -10.47 2.30 -7.18
C VAL A 148 -10.99 1.27 -8.16
N GLN A 149 -11.89 0.42 -7.70
CA GLN A 149 -12.62 -0.50 -8.57
C GLN A 149 -13.76 0.23 -9.28
N SER A 150 -13.93 -0.04 -10.58
CA SER A 150 -14.97 0.61 -11.43
C SER A 150 -16.37 0.08 -11.13
N GLU A 151 -16.92 0.41 -9.96
CA GLU A 151 -18.27 0.07 -9.52
C GLU A 151 -19.04 1.31 -9.07
N TYR A 152 -20.36 1.23 -9.10
CA TYR A 152 -21.28 2.36 -8.84
C TYR A 152 -21.02 3.12 -7.52
N TYR A 153 -20.65 2.42 -6.45
CA TYR A 153 -20.37 3.02 -5.12
C TYR A 153 -18.92 3.47 -4.92
N ALA A 154 -18.12 3.57 -5.98
CA ALA A 154 -16.71 3.91 -5.84
C ALA A 154 -16.48 5.30 -5.22
N MET A 155 -17.36 6.27 -5.50
CA MET A 155 -17.22 7.67 -5.07
C MET A 155 -17.55 7.90 -3.59
N GLU A 156 -18.45 7.12 -3.00
CA GLU A 156 -18.83 7.30 -1.59
C GLU A 156 -17.63 6.98 -0.65
N GLY A 157 -17.01 5.81 -0.82
CA GLY A 157 -15.83 5.42 -0.04
C GLY A 157 -14.64 6.36 -0.27
N LEU A 158 -14.55 6.94 -1.47
CA LEU A 158 -13.49 7.89 -1.81
C LEU A 158 -13.65 9.22 -1.05
N SER A 159 -14.87 9.73 -0.90
CA SER A 159 -15.15 10.95 -0.16
C SER A 159 -14.76 10.83 1.32
N GLN A 160 -15.04 9.69 1.94
CA GLN A 160 -14.65 9.44 3.34
C GLN A 160 -13.12 9.34 3.50
N LEU A 161 -12.44 8.68 2.57
CA LEU A 161 -10.97 8.62 2.55
C LEU A 161 -10.36 10.02 2.43
N LEU A 162 -10.87 10.85 1.51
CA LEU A 162 -10.38 12.23 1.33
C LEU A 162 -10.61 13.09 2.58
N ASN A 163 -11.73 12.94 3.26
CA ASN A 163 -11.97 13.62 4.53
C ASN A 163 -10.93 13.20 5.59
N THR A 164 -10.60 11.91 5.67
CA THR A 164 -9.57 11.43 6.60
C THR A 164 -8.19 11.98 6.22
N ILE A 165 -7.85 12.03 4.94
CA ILE A 165 -6.61 12.66 4.46
C ILE A 165 -6.54 14.12 4.90
N CYS A 166 -7.62 14.89 4.70
CA CYS A 166 -7.68 16.30 5.13
C CYS A 166 -7.51 16.46 6.66
N LEU A 167 -8.07 15.55 7.46
CA LEU A 167 -7.88 15.56 8.91
C LEU A 167 -6.43 15.27 9.29
N VAL A 168 -5.79 14.29 8.67
CA VAL A 168 -4.37 13.99 8.90
C VAL A 168 -3.49 15.14 8.46
N GLN A 169 -3.75 15.75 7.30
CA GLN A 169 -3.03 16.94 6.83
C GLN A 169 -3.12 18.10 7.84
N LYS A 170 -4.28 18.30 8.42
CA LYS A 170 -4.52 19.40 9.36
C LYS A 170 -3.80 19.21 10.70
N HIS A 171 -3.68 17.98 11.18
CA HIS A 171 -3.28 17.73 12.58
C HIS A 171 -1.93 17.01 12.72
N PHE A 172 -1.53 16.16 11.76
CA PHE A 172 -0.39 15.25 11.93
C PHE A 172 0.65 15.33 10.82
N ASN A 173 0.24 15.47 9.55
CA ASN A 173 1.14 15.46 8.40
C ASN A 173 0.67 16.42 7.31
N LYS A 174 1.06 17.70 7.42
CA LYS A 174 0.64 18.78 6.50
C LYS A 174 1.06 18.55 5.04
N ASP A 175 2.11 17.77 4.83
CA ASP A 175 2.72 17.55 3.52
C ASP A 175 2.19 16.27 2.82
N LEU A 176 1.29 15.52 3.50
CA LEU A 176 0.67 14.33 2.93
C LEU A 176 -0.03 14.64 1.61
N GLY A 177 0.37 13.94 0.54
CA GLY A 177 -0.21 14.12 -0.78
C GLY A 177 -1.06 12.93 -1.24
N VAL A 178 -1.77 13.10 -2.36
CA VAL A 178 -2.29 11.97 -3.15
C VAL A 178 -1.22 11.61 -4.17
N GLU A 179 -0.71 10.39 -4.12
CA GLU A 179 0.24 9.85 -5.09
C GLU A 179 -0.43 9.71 -6.46
N GLY A 180 -1.51 8.97 -6.47
CA GLY A 180 -2.34 8.79 -7.64
C GLY A 180 -3.53 7.89 -7.37
N VAL A 181 -4.48 7.92 -8.29
CA VAL A 181 -5.65 7.03 -8.30
C VAL A 181 -5.45 5.96 -9.35
N LEU A 182 -5.49 4.71 -8.94
CA LEU A 182 -5.31 3.53 -9.78
C LEU A 182 -6.65 2.85 -10.04
N LEU A 183 -7.09 2.85 -11.29
CA LEU A 183 -8.27 2.10 -11.69
C LEU A 183 -7.96 0.60 -11.73
N THR A 184 -8.74 -0.18 -10.99
CA THR A 184 -8.55 -1.63 -10.86
C THR A 184 -9.79 -2.39 -11.33
N MET A 185 -9.58 -3.64 -11.79
CA MET A 185 -10.64 -4.59 -12.20
C MET A 185 -11.63 -4.00 -13.21
N LEU A 186 -11.16 -3.04 -14.04
CA LEU A 186 -11.99 -2.40 -15.04
C LEU A 186 -12.44 -3.42 -16.10
N ASP A 187 -13.74 -3.52 -16.32
CA ASP A 187 -14.31 -4.12 -17.52
C ASP A 187 -14.67 -2.99 -18.52
N ALA A 188 -13.76 -2.75 -19.45
CA ALA A 188 -13.90 -1.69 -20.45
C ALA A 188 -15.08 -1.90 -21.43
N ARG A 189 -15.75 -3.07 -21.37
CA ARG A 189 -16.91 -3.38 -22.23
C ARG A 189 -18.22 -2.83 -21.68
N THR A 190 -18.23 -2.36 -20.44
CA THR A 190 -19.44 -1.86 -19.77
C THR A 190 -19.52 -0.33 -19.82
N ASN A 191 -20.71 0.21 -20.06
CA ASN A 191 -20.97 1.65 -20.00
C ASN A 191 -20.64 2.21 -18.59
N LEU A 192 -20.98 1.44 -17.54
CA LEU A 192 -20.69 1.79 -16.15
C LEU A 192 -19.18 2.00 -15.92
N GLY A 193 -18.33 1.12 -16.46
CA GLY A 193 -16.87 1.28 -16.35
C GLY A 193 -16.38 2.60 -16.97
N ALA A 194 -16.92 2.97 -18.13
CA ALA A 194 -16.57 4.23 -18.79
C ALA A 194 -17.05 5.47 -18.03
N GLU A 195 -18.22 5.41 -17.39
CA GLU A 195 -18.76 6.50 -16.55
C GLU A 195 -17.91 6.71 -15.30
N VAL A 196 -17.58 5.64 -14.56
CA VAL A 196 -16.71 5.70 -13.38
C VAL A 196 -15.34 6.27 -13.72
N VAL A 197 -14.74 5.85 -14.85
CA VAL A 197 -13.46 6.42 -15.32
C VAL A 197 -13.57 7.92 -15.51
N LYS A 198 -14.61 8.41 -16.19
CA LYS A 198 -14.83 9.85 -16.42
C LYS A 198 -15.03 10.60 -15.11
N GLU A 199 -15.81 10.06 -14.18
CA GLU A 199 -16.07 10.67 -12.89
C GLU A 199 -14.80 10.78 -12.05
N VAL A 200 -14.03 9.70 -11.91
CA VAL A 200 -12.73 9.70 -11.23
C VAL A 200 -11.77 10.68 -11.89
N GLN A 201 -11.71 10.72 -13.23
CA GLN A 201 -10.87 11.66 -13.97
C GLN A 201 -11.31 13.12 -13.77
N SER A 202 -12.62 13.39 -13.67
CA SER A 202 -13.12 14.74 -13.42
C SER A 202 -12.75 15.25 -12.03
N TYR A 203 -12.72 14.36 -11.03
CA TYR A 203 -12.40 14.69 -9.64
C TYR A 203 -10.91 14.79 -9.37
N PHE A 204 -10.11 13.84 -9.88
CA PHE A 204 -8.66 13.75 -9.60
C PHE A 204 -7.78 14.27 -10.73
N SER A 205 -8.36 14.59 -11.89
CA SER A 205 -7.66 15.22 -13.00
C SER A 205 -6.34 14.50 -13.37
N LYS A 206 -5.21 15.16 -13.17
CA LYS A 206 -3.87 14.64 -13.52
C LYS A 206 -3.33 13.58 -12.55
N LYS A 207 -4.04 13.27 -11.47
CA LYS A 207 -3.62 12.27 -10.47
C LYS A 207 -4.11 10.86 -10.80
N VAL A 208 -4.88 10.65 -11.88
CA VAL A 208 -5.29 9.32 -12.32
C VAL A 208 -4.17 8.71 -13.16
N TYR A 209 -3.70 7.52 -12.76
CA TYR A 209 -2.71 6.77 -13.54
C TYR A 209 -3.26 6.41 -14.93
N LYS A 210 -2.39 6.41 -15.94
CA LYS A 210 -2.72 5.94 -17.28
C LYS A 210 -2.86 4.42 -17.30
N THR A 211 -2.05 3.75 -16.49
CA THR A 211 -2.11 2.31 -16.30
C THR A 211 -3.40 1.94 -15.58
N ILE A 212 -4.12 0.97 -16.13
CA ILE A 212 -5.35 0.40 -15.55
C ILE A 212 -5.11 -1.07 -15.31
N ILE A 213 -5.41 -1.56 -14.11
CA ILE A 213 -5.28 -2.98 -13.77
C ILE A 213 -6.58 -3.70 -14.16
N PRO A 214 -6.58 -4.54 -15.20
CA PRO A 214 -7.77 -5.30 -15.57
C PRO A 214 -7.99 -6.48 -14.60
N ARG A 215 -9.17 -7.09 -14.67
CA ARG A 215 -9.42 -8.33 -13.92
C ARG A 215 -8.60 -9.46 -14.56
N ILE A 216 -7.66 -10.03 -13.78
CA ILE A 216 -6.74 -11.09 -14.23
C ILE A 216 -6.72 -12.20 -13.17
N THR A 217 -7.09 -13.42 -13.56
CA THR A 217 -7.15 -14.58 -12.66
C THR A 217 -5.79 -14.87 -12.00
N LYS A 218 -4.70 -14.76 -12.73
CA LYS A 218 -3.35 -14.98 -12.19
C LYS A 218 -2.96 -14.04 -11.06
N LEU A 219 -3.50 -12.81 -11.01
CA LEU A 219 -3.29 -11.89 -9.88
C LEU A 219 -4.03 -12.34 -8.62
N ALA A 220 -5.12 -13.09 -8.76
CA ALA A 220 -5.83 -13.68 -7.63
C ALA A 220 -5.21 -15.01 -7.18
N GLU A 221 -4.56 -15.73 -8.09
CA GLU A 221 -3.88 -17.01 -7.81
C GLU A 221 -2.52 -16.81 -7.12
N ALA A 222 -1.72 -15.86 -7.56
CA ALA A 222 -0.35 -15.63 -7.11
C ALA A 222 -0.18 -15.60 -5.57
N PRO A 223 -1.05 -14.93 -4.79
CA PRO A 223 -0.95 -14.94 -3.33
C PRO A 223 -1.08 -16.33 -2.70
N SER A 224 -1.81 -17.25 -3.33
CA SER A 224 -1.93 -18.64 -2.84
C SER A 224 -0.62 -19.42 -2.94
N TYR A 225 0.34 -18.92 -3.70
CA TYR A 225 1.69 -19.46 -3.85
C TYR A 225 2.73 -18.62 -3.09
N GLY A 226 2.30 -17.60 -2.34
CA GLY A 226 3.20 -16.71 -1.61
C GLY A 226 4.15 -15.91 -2.52
N GLN A 227 3.74 -15.60 -3.74
CA GLN A 227 4.60 -14.98 -4.75
C GLN A 227 3.95 -13.74 -5.40
N PRO A 228 4.72 -12.68 -5.68
CA PRO A 228 4.25 -11.61 -6.55
C PRO A 228 4.07 -12.11 -7.99
N ILE A 229 3.28 -11.40 -8.78
CA ILE A 229 2.98 -11.79 -10.17
C ILE A 229 4.24 -11.86 -11.05
N THR A 230 5.27 -11.10 -10.71
CA THR A 230 6.55 -11.08 -11.43
C THR A 230 7.30 -12.41 -11.29
N GLU A 231 7.11 -13.13 -10.20
CA GLU A 231 7.68 -14.47 -9.98
C GLU A 231 6.69 -15.57 -10.41
N TYR A 232 5.43 -15.48 -9.97
CA TYR A 232 4.42 -16.50 -10.27
C TYR A 232 4.15 -16.65 -11.77
N ALA A 233 4.06 -15.54 -12.50
CA ALA A 233 3.77 -15.57 -13.92
C ALA A 233 4.45 -14.38 -14.67
N PRO A 234 5.78 -14.37 -14.82
CA PRO A 234 6.56 -13.22 -15.28
C PRO A 234 6.21 -12.75 -16.70
N LYS A 235 5.72 -13.64 -17.55
CA LYS A 235 5.31 -13.33 -18.95
C LYS A 235 3.82 -13.01 -19.06
N SER A 236 3.09 -12.91 -17.96
CA SER A 236 1.66 -12.65 -17.97
C SER A 236 1.34 -11.17 -18.24
N ARG A 237 0.08 -10.91 -18.63
CA ARG A 237 -0.45 -9.56 -18.73
C ARG A 237 -0.42 -8.86 -17.35
N GLY A 238 -0.56 -9.62 -16.24
CA GLY A 238 -0.49 -9.10 -14.88
C GLY A 238 0.89 -8.52 -14.56
N ALA A 239 1.96 -9.26 -14.84
CA ALA A 239 3.33 -8.79 -14.65
C ALA A 239 3.60 -7.54 -15.48
N LYS A 240 3.20 -7.54 -16.76
CA LYS A 240 3.39 -6.40 -17.64
C LYS A 240 2.70 -5.13 -17.16
N VAL A 241 1.45 -5.22 -16.70
CA VAL A 241 0.69 -4.03 -16.29
C VAL A 241 1.23 -3.43 -14.99
N TYR A 242 1.73 -4.24 -14.04
CA TYR A 242 2.38 -3.72 -12.85
C TYR A 242 3.78 -3.15 -13.16
N ASP A 243 4.50 -3.71 -14.12
CA ASP A 243 5.74 -3.12 -14.62
C ASP A 243 5.50 -1.74 -15.28
N ASP A 244 4.40 -1.58 -16.01
CA ASP A 244 4.02 -0.29 -16.61
C ASP A 244 3.59 0.72 -15.52
N LEU A 245 2.88 0.28 -14.47
CA LEU A 245 2.57 1.12 -13.30
C LEU A 245 3.83 1.53 -12.55
N ALA A 246 4.77 0.61 -12.33
CA ALA A 246 6.05 0.92 -11.70
C ALA A 246 6.82 2.02 -12.45
N LYS A 247 6.81 1.99 -13.80
CA LYS A 247 7.41 3.05 -14.63
C LYS A 247 6.73 4.40 -14.41
N GLU A 248 5.39 4.43 -14.30
CA GLU A 248 4.66 5.69 -14.04
C GLU A 248 5.01 6.26 -12.66
N VAL A 249 5.04 5.42 -11.63
CA VAL A 249 5.42 5.82 -10.26
C VAL A 249 6.86 6.33 -10.23
N LEU A 250 7.81 5.56 -10.73
CA LEU A 250 9.23 5.94 -10.75
C LEU A 250 9.47 7.24 -11.51
N LYS A 251 8.77 7.48 -12.62
CA LYS A 251 8.88 8.73 -13.37
C LYS A 251 8.47 9.95 -12.56
N ALA A 252 7.47 9.82 -11.69
CA ALA A 252 7.04 10.90 -10.80
C ALA A 252 8.11 11.21 -9.73
N HIS A 253 8.85 10.19 -9.28
CA HIS A 253 9.89 10.28 -8.24
C HIS A 253 11.31 10.53 -8.78
N ASP A 254 11.57 10.32 -10.06
CA ASP A 254 12.91 10.41 -10.69
C ASP A 254 13.61 11.77 -10.50
N LYS A 255 12.84 12.85 -10.37
CA LYS A 255 13.34 14.18 -10.07
C LYS A 255 13.79 14.35 -8.60
N ARG A 256 13.29 13.51 -7.68
CA ARG A 256 13.65 13.51 -6.27
C ARG A 256 14.88 12.65 -5.99
N LEU A 257 15.05 11.56 -6.75
CA LEU A 257 16.18 10.64 -6.61
C LEU A 257 17.48 11.16 -7.25
N LYS A 258 17.42 12.21 -8.09
CA LYS A 258 18.57 12.83 -8.76
C LYS A 258 19.19 14.02 -8.01
N LYS A 259 18.75 14.31 -6.79
CA LYS A 259 19.34 15.31 -5.91
C LYS A 259 20.09 14.64 -4.75
#